data_ecb48014e5ce26097c266145332d7293
#
_entry.id   ecb48014e5ce26097c266145332d7293
#
_cell.length_a   1.000
_cell.length_b   1.000
_cell.length_c   1.000
_cell.angle_alpha   90.00
_cell.angle_beta   90.00
_cell.angle_gamma   90.00
#
_symmetry.space_group_name_H-M   'P 1'
#
loop_
_entity.id
_entity.type
_entity.pdbx_description
1 polymer ?
#
loop_
_entity_poly.entity_id
_entity_poly.type
_entity_poly.pdbx_seq_one_letter_code
_entity_poly.pdbx_strand_id
1 'polypeptide(L)'
;VIHTPHGKIKTPAFMTVGTQGYVRFVSSEQLQEIGAQAMLSNGYHLRRKSYKIAEEGGLSKWSGWHGPTLTDSGGFQVMSLGSGLGKVVSMDKERGVTNTAHKERLAHVTEQGVNFTDPFDGQPDFIGPEESMQIQCRIGADIHMAFDELTSLADDYDYNVEALARTERWAKRSLDEHMKLRDTLGYRQSLYGVLQGGRWEDLRRSTAKKLGEMPFDGFGLGGAFLKEDLSEILRWCNEELPENKPRHLLGLSHPDDILNGAEMGADTFDCVAPTREARHGKIYTKYGDINLRKFKDSSLLLDEDCDCPTCKAGYTRGEL
;
A
#
# COMPACT_ATOMS: atom_id res chain seq x y z
N VAL A 1 -3.64 13.02 14.04
CA VAL A 1 -2.20 13.20 13.74
C VAL A 1 -1.45 11.95 14.16
N ILE A 2 -0.67 11.38 13.24
CA ILE A 2 0.20 10.22 13.51
C ILE A 2 1.61 10.77 13.76
N HIS A 3 2.23 10.38 14.88
CA HIS A 3 3.59 10.77 15.24
C HIS A 3 4.55 9.66 14.86
N THR A 4 5.59 9.97 14.10
CA THR A 4 6.62 9.03 13.68
C THR A 4 8.02 9.57 14.02
N PRO A 5 9.07 8.74 14.04
CA PRO A 5 10.44 9.18 14.24
C PRO A 5 10.90 10.29 13.27
N HIS A 6 10.44 10.27 12.02
CA HIS A 6 10.83 11.26 10.99
C HIS A 6 9.79 12.36 10.77
N GLY A 7 8.80 12.51 11.66
CA GLY A 7 7.85 13.62 11.60
C GLY A 7 6.41 13.25 11.91
N LYS A 8 5.50 14.13 11.53
CA LYS A 8 4.06 13.99 11.81
C LYS A 8 3.28 13.87 10.51
N ILE A 9 2.27 13.02 10.52
CA ILE A 9 1.30 12.91 9.44
C ILE A 9 -0.01 13.50 9.93
N LYS A 10 -0.46 14.60 9.32
CA LYS A 10 -1.77 15.18 9.59
C LYS A 10 -2.82 14.42 8.79
N THR A 11 -3.73 13.76 9.48
CA THR A 11 -4.77 12.94 8.85
C THR A 11 -6.03 13.75 8.56
N PRO A 12 -6.80 13.40 7.50
CA PRO A 12 -6.50 12.36 6.54
C PRO A 12 -5.33 12.74 5.62
N ALA A 13 -4.55 11.75 5.16
CA ALA A 13 -3.40 11.98 4.30
C ALA A 13 -3.23 10.90 3.23
N PHE A 14 -2.85 11.33 2.02
CA PHE A 14 -2.40 10.43 0.96
C PHE A 14 -0.89 10.25 1.04
N MET A 15 -0.43 9.00 1.06
CA MET A 15 0.98 8.66 1.02
C MET A 15 1.42 8.43 -0.42
N THR A 16 2.44 9.14 -0.88
CA THR A 16 3.00 8.95 -2.21
C THR A 16 3.76 7.62 -2.30
N VAL A 17 3.58 6.88 -3.39
CA VAL A 17 4.25 5.58 -3.55
C VAL A 17 5.58 5.72 -4.25
N GLY A 18 6.65 5.55 -3.48
CA GLY A 18 8.03 5.44 -3.90
C GLY A 18 8.51 3.98 -3.83
N THR A 19 8.10 3.14 -4.76
CA THR A 19 8.29 1.67 -4.76
C THR A 19 9.72 1.24 -4.41
N GLN A 20 10.74 1.95 -4.89
CA GLN A 20 12.16 1.65 -4.64
C GLN A 20 12.86 2.72 -3.78
N GLY A 21 12.13 3.37 -2.87
CA GLY A 21 12.64 4.46 -2.04
C GLY A 21 12.56 5.83 -2.71
N TYR A 22 11.96 5.93 -3.89
CA TYR A 22 11.74 7.20 -4.58
C TYR A 22 10.49 7.15 -5.45
N VAL A 23 9.85 8.30 -5.61
CA VAL A 23 8.73 8.48 -6.55
C VAL A 23 9.28 8.73 -7.95
N ARG A 24 8.89 7.91 -8.90
CA ARG A 24 9.46 7.96 -10.25
C ARG A 24 9.17 9.30 -10.92
N PHE A 25 10.23 9.98 -11.38
CA PHE A 25 10.21 11.29 -12.03
C PHE A 25 9.78 12.48 -11.15
N VAL A 26 9.73 12.30 -9.83
CA VAL A 26 9.44 13.37 -8.88
C VAL A 26 10.53 13.36 -7.80
N SER A 27 11.22 14.47 -7.60
CA SER A 27 12.24 14.56 -6.56
C SER A 27 11.65 14.69 -5.16
N SER A 28 12.46 14.45 -4.12
CA SER A 28 12.02 14.62 -2.74
C SER A 28 11.66 16.07 -2.43
N GLU A 29 12.34 17.04 -3.03
CA GLU A 29 12.06 18.47 -2.90
C GLU A 29 10.70 18.81 -3.53
N GLN A 30 10.43 18.29 -4.75
CA GLN A 30 9.15 18.48 -5.41
C GLN A 30 8.00 17.85 -4.62
N LEU A 31 8.21 16.69 -4.01
CA LEU A 31 7.21 16.08 -3.11
C LEU A 31 6.92 16.95 -1.89
N GLN A 32 7.95 17.57 -1.30
CA GLN A 32 7.78 18.50 -0.19
C GLN A 32 7.04 19.77 -0.63
N GLU A 33 7.38 20.31 -1.79
CA GLU A 33 6.74 21.52 -2.36
C GLU A 33 5.24 21.34 -2.59
N ILE A 34 4.82 20.17 -3.09
CA ILE A 34 3.38 19.86 -3.27
C ILE A 34 2.69 19.41 -1.97
N GLY A 35 3.40 19.41 -0.84
CA GLY A 35 2.84 19.12 0.48
C GLY A 35 2.66 17.62 0.78
N ALA A 36 3.39 16.73 0.11
CA ALA A 36 3.40 15.32 0.47
C ALA A 36 3.91 15.15 1.92
N GLN A 37 3.19 14.38 2.73
CA GLN A 37 3.50 14.24 4.15
C GLN A 37 4.23 12.94 4.47
N ALA A 38 4.03 11.90 3.66
CA ALA A 38 4.62 10.59 3.87
C ALA A 38 4.86 9.85 2.54
N MET A 39 5.79 8.92 2.53
CA MET A 39 6.09 8.08 1.39
C MET A 39 5.98 6.59 1.76
N LEU A 40 5.29 5.83 0.91
CA LEU A 40 5.23 4.37 0.99
C LEU A 40 6.27 3.76 0.05
N SER A 41 7.05 2.81 0.57
CA SER A 41 8.00 2.02 -0.23
C SER A 41 7.68 0.54 -0.14
N ASN A 42 8.15 -0.23 -1.11
CA ASN A 42 7.75 -1.61 -1.24
C ASN A 42 8.80 -2.56 -0.67
N GLY A 43 8.42 -3.33 0.37
CA GLY A 43 9.31 -4.27 1.06
C GLY A 43 9.89 -5.34 0.12
N TYR A 44 9.08 -5.89 -0.79
CA TYR A 44 9.53 -6.88 -1.76
C TYR A 44 10.58 -6.34 -2.73
N HIS A 45 10.34 -5.16 -3.32
CA HIS A 45 11.28 -4.56 -4.27
C HIS A 45 12.59 -4.11 -3.62
N LEU A 46 12.56 -3.74 -2.34
CA LEU A 46 13.73 -3.34 -1.58
C LEU A 46 14.45 -4.50 -0.88
N ARG A 47 13.88 -5.72 -0.84
CA ARG A 47 14.41 -6.82 -0.06
C ARG A 47 15.89 -7.12 -0.31
N ARG A 48 16.32 -7.14 -1.57
CA ARG A 48 17.72 -7.41 -1.96
C ARG A 48 18.67 -6.28 -1.56
N LYS A 49 18.16 -5.09 -1.35
CA LYS A 49 18.93 -3.91 -0.95
C LYS A 49 18.84 -3.63 0.56
N SER A 50 18.04 -4.39 1.30
CA SER A 50 17.71 -4.11 2.71
C SER A 50 18.93 -4.00 3.61
N TYR A 51 19.96 -4.82 3.42
CA TYR A 51 21.22 -4.73 4.17
C TYR A 51 21.96 -3.42 3.90
N LYS A 52 22.08 -3.04 2.62
CA LYS A 52 22.73 -1.78 2.24
C LYS A 52 21.96 -0.56 2.77
N ILE A 53 20.63 -0.61 2.72
CA ILE A 53 19.78 0.45 3.27
C ILE A 53 20.00 0.58 4.78
N ALA A 54 20.11 -0.55 5.50
CA ALA A 54 20.42 -0.55 6.94
C ALA A 54 21.81 0.05 7.24
N GLU A 55 22.83 -0.32 6.48
CA GLU A 55 24.20 0.23 6.60
C GLU A 55 24.23 1.75 6.39
N GLU A 56 23.39 2.29 5.51
CA GLU A 56 23.24 3.72 5.28
C GLU A 56 22.38 4.44 6.35
N GLY A 57 21.78 3.69 7.29
CA GLY A 57 20.99 4.23 8.40
C GLY A 57 19.49 4.33 8.11
N GLY A 58 18.96 3.49 7.24
CA GLY A 58 17.55 3.32 6.97
C GLY A 58 17.02 4.06 5.75
N LEU A 59 15.74 3.85 5.47
CA LEU A 59 15.08 4.29 4.24
C LEU A 59 15.12 5.81 4.03
N SER A 60 14.97 6.59 5.09
CA SER A 60 15.02 8.07 5.01
C SER A 60 16.34 8.56 4.44
N LYS A 61 17.47 8.05 4.94
CA LYS A 61 18.79 8.43 4.43
C LYS A 61 19.05 7.89 3.03
N TRP A 62 18.68 6.63 2.80
CA TRP A 62 18.82 5.99 1.48
C TRP A 62 18.06 6.73 0.37
N SER A 63 16.82 7.14 0.65
CA SER A 63 15.92 7.75 -0.35
C SER A 63 16.13 9.27 -0.51
N GLY A 64 16.77 9.93 0.46
CA GLY A 64 16.79 11.39 0.55
C GLY A 64 15.41 12.00 0.89
N TRP A 65 14.43 11.19 1.24
CA TRP A 65 13.15 11.64 1.77
C TRP A 65 13.21 11.72 3.30
N HIS A 66 13.11 12.94 3.86
CA HIS A 66 13.30 13.16 5.29
C HIS A 66 12.01 13.14 6.12
N GLY A 67 10.87 12.91 5.49
CA GLY A 67 9.58 12.78 6.16
C GLY A 67 9.25 11.35 6.56
N PRO A 68 8.06 11.15 7.15
CA PRO A 68 7.52 9.84 7.51
C PRO A 68 7.52 8.83 6.36
N THR A 69 7.81 7.58 6.69
CA THR A 69 7.86 6.48 5.72
C THR A 69 7.04 5.27 6.18
N LEU A 70 6.51 4.53 5.21
CA LEU A 70 5.81 3.27 5.43
C LEU A 70 6.35 2.23 4.44
N THR A 71 6.47 0.96 4.86
CA THR A 71 6.69 -0.18 3.97
C THR A 71 5.52 -1.13 3.99
N ASP A 72 5.16 -1.64 2.79
CA ASP A 72 4.27 -2.80 2.71
C ASP A 72 5.01 -4.09 3.07
N SER A 73 4.24 -5.17 3.33
CA SER A 73 4.77 -6.47 3.71
C SER A 73 5.50 -7.21 2.58
N GLY A 74 5.27 -6.84 1.33
CA GLY A 74 5.70 -7.56 0.13
C GLY A 74 4.81 -8.75 -0.25
N GLY A 75 3.82 -9.11 0.56
CA GLY A 75 2.94 -10.26 0.33
C GLY A 75 2.14 -10.16 -0.96
N PHE A 76 1.53 -9.01 -1.24
CA PHE A 76 0.81 -8.77 -2.48
C PHE A 76 1.66 -9.06 -3.72
N GLN A 77 2.90 -8.56 -3.76
CA GLN A 77 3.78 -8.71 -4.93
C GLN A 77 4.12 -10.17 -5.17
N VAL A 78 4.45 -10.91 -4.11
CA VAL A 78 4.82 -12.32 -4.20
C VAL A 78 3.62 -13.16 -4.65
N MET A 79 2.46 -12.96 -4.05
CA MET A 79 1.25 -13.70 -4.41
C MET A 79 0.76 -13.35 -5.82
N SER A 80 0.91 -12.08 -6.25
CA SER A 80 0.54 -11.64 -7.60
C SER A 80 1.41 -12.25 -8.71
N LEU A 81 2.65 -12.63 -8.42
CA LEU A 81 3.51 -13.34 -9.36
C LEU A 81 2.95 -14.73 -9.72
N GLY A 82 2.29 -15.39 -8.75
CA GLY A 82 1.74 -16.73 -8.92
C GLY A 82 0.40 -16.81 -9.64
N SER A 83 -0.38 -15.77 -9.61
CA SER A 83 -1.80 -15.85 -9.99
C SER A 83 -2.25 -14.84 -11.05
N GLY A 84 -1.36 -13.96 -11.52
CA GLY A 84 -1.77 -12.83 -12.35
C GLY A 84 -2.72 -11.87 -11.62
N LEU A 85 -2.73 -11.90 -10.29
CA LEU A 85 -3.56 -11.12 -9.38
C LEU A 85 -3.53 -9.60 -9.66
N GLY A 86 -2.46 -9.08 -10.25
CA GLY A 86 -2.39 -7.68 -10.67
C GLY A 86 -3.51 -7.24 -11.62
N LYS A 87 -4.23 -8.20 -12.23
CA LYS A 87 -5.42 -7.98 -13.06
C LYS A 87 -6.74 -8.26 -12.31
N VAL A 88 -6.68 -8.94 -11.17
CA VAL A 88 -7.86 -9.44 -10.42
C VAL A 88 -8.21 -8.54 -9.25
N VAL A 89 -7.27 -7.73 -8.77
CA VAL A 89 -7.44 -6.78 -7.64
C VAL A 89 -7.86 -5.39 -8.13
N SER A 90 -8.25 -5.22 -9.40
CA SER A 90 -8.79 -3.94 -9.87
C SER A 90 -10.20 -3.76 -9.31
N MET A 91 -10.42 -2.72 -8.53
CA MET A 91 -11.75 -2.32 -8.04
C MET A 91 -12.68 -1.82 -9.18
N ASP A 92 -12.17 -1.69 -10.40
CA ASP A 92 -12.95 -1.25 -11.55
C ASP A 92 -13.60 -2.44 -12.26
N LYS A 93 -14.94 -2.46 -12.29
CA LYS A 93 -15.76 -3.49 -12.98
C LYS A 93 -15.48 -3.66 -14.48
N GLU A 94 -14.83 -2.68 -15.13
CA GLU A 94 -14.58 -2.69 -16.59
C GLU A 94 -13.47 -3.64 -17.04
N ARG A 95 -12.65 -4.16 -16.10
CA ARG A 95 -11.64 -5.16 -16.42
C ARG A 95 -12.12 -6.53 -16.00
N GLY A 96 -12.90 -7.17 -16.86
CA GLY A 96 -13.47 -8.49 -16.63
C GLY A 96 -12.47 -9.49 -16.05
N VAL A 97 -12.97 -10.32 -15.13
CA VAL A 97 -12.27 -11.47 -14.56
C VAL A 97 -11.85 -12.39 -15.72
N THR A 98 -10.62 -12.24 -16.19
CA THR A 98 -10.05 -13.18 -17.15
C THR A 98 -9.61 -14.42 -16.37
N ASN A 99 -10.35 -15.50 -16.56
CA ASN A 99 -10.05 -16.81 -16.01
C ASN A 99 -8.71 -17.32 -16.61
N THR A 100 -7.61 -17.09 -15.88
CA THR A 100 -6.27 -17.56 -16.28
C THR A 100 -5.99 -18.93 -15.64
N ALA A 101 -6.89 -19.88 -15.86
CA ALA A 101 -6.91 -21.19 -15.22
C ALA A 101 -5.76 -22.15 -15.58
N HIS A 102 -4.71 -21.78 -16.30
CA HIS A 102 -3.65 -22.71 -16.71
C HIS A 102 -2.24 -22.11 -16.91
N LYS A 103 -1.86 -21.06 -16.17
CA LYS A 103 -0.42 -20.76 -16.05
C LYS A 103 0.10 -21.42 -14.77
N GLU A 104 1.24 -22.14 -14.89
CA GLU A 104 1.97 -22.61 -13.71
C GLU A 104 2.05 -21.49 -12.68
N ARG A 105 1.53 -21.75 -11.48
CA ARG A 105 1.56 -20.78 -10.40
C ARG A 105 3.01 -20.62 -9.96
N LEU A 106 3.59 -19.46 -10.19
CA LEU A 106 4.95 -19.12 -9.76
C LEU A 106 5.06 -18.88 -8.25
N ALA A 107 3.95 -18.94 -7.52
CA ALA A 107 3.91 -18.78 -6.07
C ALA A 107 2.95 -19.79 -5.41
N HIS A 108 3.36 -20.34 -4.29
CA HIS A 108 2.61 -21.30 -3.49
C HIS A 108 2.53 -20.82 -2.04
N VAL A 109 1.30 -20.57 -1.56
CA VAL A 109 1.04 -20.23 -0.17
C VAL A 109 1.08 -21.50 0.68
N THR A 110 1.77 -21.44 1.81
CA THR A 110 1.89 -22.49 2.82
C THR A 110 1.60 -21.90 4.20
N GLU A 111 1.54 -22.72 5.24
CA GLU A 111 1.42 -22.22 6.62
C GLU A 111 2.65 -21.39 7.05
N GLN A 112 3.82 -21.69 6.53
CA GLN A 112 5.07 -21.01 6.86
C GLN A 112 5.17 -19.63 6.20
N GLY A 113 4.68 -19.50 4.97
CA GLY A 113 4.80 -18.32 4.14
C GLY A 113 4.55 -18.67 2.67
N VAL A 114 5.17 -17.94 1.76
CA VAL A 114 5.00 -18.08 0.32
C VAL A 114 6.31 -18.49 -0.34
N ASN A 115 6.31 -19.65 -1.00
CA ASN A 115 7.38 -20.06 -1.90
C ASN A 115 7.09 -19.50 -3.30
N PHE A 116 8.09 -18.92 -3.94
CA PHE A 116 7.91 -18.33 -5.27
C PHE A 116 9.17 -18.46 -6.12
N THR A 117 9.01 -18.27 -7.44
CA THR A 117 10.14 -18.10 -8.35
C THR A 117 10.40 -16.61 -8.53
N ASP A 118 11.60 -16.15 -8.16
CA ASP A 118 11.97 -14.75 -8.31
C ASP A 118 12.05 -14.37 -9.80
N PRO A 119 11.27 -13.36 -10.25
CA PRO A 119 11.23 -12.99 -11.66
C PRO A 119 12.52 -12.31 -12.16
N PHE A 120 13.43 -11.90 -11.28
CA PHE A 120 14.69 -11.27 -11.68
C PHE A 120 15.77 -12.27 -12.09
N ASP A 121 15.83 -13.42 -11.46
CA ASP A 121 16.87 -14.43 -11.73
C ASP A 121 16.33 -15.85 -11.95
N GLY A 122 15.01 -16.03 -11.83
CA GLY A 122 14.36 -17.33 -12.03
C GLY A 122 14.64 -18.35 -10.93
N GLN A 123 15.24 -17.93 -9.80
CA GLN A 123 15.56 -18.83 -8.70
C GLN A 123 14.38 -19.00 -7.74
N PRO A 124 14.25 -20.17 -7.10
CA PRO A 124 13.33 -20.33 -5.99
C PRO A 124 13.68 -19.38 -4.83
N ASP A 125 12.67 -18.75 -4.25
CA ASP A 125 12.80 -17.86 -3.12
C ASP A 125 11.61 -18.07 -2.17
N PHE A 126 11.70 -17.54 -0.94
CA PHE A 126 10.70 -17.68 0.09
C PHE A 126 10.55 -16.38 0.87
N ILE A 127 9.34 -16.06 1.25
CA ILE A 127 9.03 -14.98 2.19
C ILE A 127 7.87 -15.40 3.10
N GLY A 128 8.07 -15.26 4.38
CA GLY A 128 7.06 -15.46 5.42
C GLY A 128 6.99 -14.26 6.37
N PRO A 129 6.20 -14.37 7.44
CA PRO A 129 6.07 -13.31 8.42
C PRO A 129 7.40 -12.82 9.00
N GLU A 130 8.28 -13.74 9.38
CA GLU A 130 9.57 -13.40 9.99
C GLU A 130 10.51 -12.74 8.97
N GLU A 131 10.62 -13.29 7.76
CA GLU A 131 11.47 -12.74 6.70
C GLU A 131 10.99 -11.34 6.30
N SER A 132 9.67 -11.15 6.19
CA SER A 132 9.09 -9.83 5.89
C SER A 132 9.44 -8.82 6.98
N MET A 133 9.32 -9.17 8.25
CA MET A 133 9.70 -8.28 9.36
C MET A 133 11.19 -7.97 9.36
N GLN A 134 12.05 -8.96 9.16
CA GLN A 134 13.51 -8.76 9.07
C GLN A 134 13.87 -7.82 7.91
N ILE A 135 13.23 -7.97 6.75
CA ILE A 135 13.43 -7.09 5.61
C ILE A 135 12.97 -5.67 5.94
N GLN A 136 11.75 -5.49 6.44
CA GLN A 136 11.18 -4.18 6.73
C GLN A 136 11.93 -3.47 7.86
N CYS A 137 12.33 -4.18 8.92
CA CYS A 137 13.15 -3.61 9.99
C CYS A 137 14.52 -3.14 9.49
N ARG A 138 15.18 -3.88 8.57
CA ARG A 138 16.42 -3.43 7.94
C ARG A 138 16.21 -2.23 7.03
N ILE A 139 15.13 -2.21 6.26
CA ILE A 139 14.75 -1.05 5.43
C ILE A 139 14.54 0.18 6.31
N GLY A 140 13.96 0.02 7.48
CA GLY A 140 13.89 1.07 8.48
C GLY A 140 12.87 2.16 8.16
N ALA A 141 11.70 1.79 7.65
CA ALA A 141 10.57 2.70 7.60
C ALA A 141 10.02 2.99 9.00
N ASP A 142 9.31 4.10 9.18
CA ASP A 142 8.68 4.43 10.44
C ASP A 142 7.51 3.49 10.77
N ILE A 143 6.80 3.05 9.75
CA ILE A 143 5.63 2.18 9.84
C ILE A 143 5.84 0.96 8.95
N HIS A 144 5.58 -0.21 9.49
CA HIS A 144 5.64 -1.51 8.79
C HIS A 144 4.25 -2.12 8.70
N MET A 145 4.02 -2.99 7.72
CA MET A 145 2.81 -3.82 7.61
C MET A 145 3.11 -5.26 7.98
N ALA A 146 2.27 -5.88 8.80
CA ALA A 146 2.33 -7.31 9.08
C ALA A 146 2.12 -8.11 7.78
N PHE A 147 2.75 -9.27 7.69
CA PHE A 147 2.61 -10.15 6.53
C PHE A 147 1.22 -10.80 6.54
N ASP A 148 0.53 -10.76 5.41
CA ASP A 148 -0.86 -11.17 5.24
C ASP A 148 -1.07 -11.97 3.95
N GLU A 149 -2.13 -12.76 3.89
CA GLU A 149 -2.55 -13.43 2.67
C GLU A 149 -3.69 -12.67 2.00
N LEU A 150 -3.37 -12.05 0.87
CA LEU A 150 -4.36 -11.39 0.03
C LEU A 150 -5.14 -12.43 -0.78
N THR A 151 -6.46 -12.43 -0.64
CA THR A 151 -7.38 -13.19 -1.49
C THR A 151 -7.89 -12.34 -2.66
N SER A 152 -8.38 -12.99 -3.71
CA SER A 152 -8.96 -12.34 -4.89
C SER A 152 -10.48 -12.31 -4.86
N LEU A 153 -11.09 -11.51 -5.73
CA LEU A 153 -12.56 -11.52 -5.91
C LEU A 153 -13.11 -12.85 -6.45
N ALA A 154 -12.25 -13.71 -7.02
CA ALA A 154 -12.63 -15.01 -7.53
C ALA A 154 -12.58 -16.12 -6.47
N ASP A 155 -11.98 -15.86 -5.31
CA ASP A 155 -11.89 -16.82 -4.23
C ASP A 155 -13.23 -16.88 -3.47
N ASP A 156 -13.69 -18.10 -3.18
CA ASP A 156 -14.93 -18.33 -2.48
C ASP A 156 -14.84 -18.03 -0.97
N TYR A 157 -15.97 -18.18 -0.29
CA TYR A 157 -16.05 -17.94 1.15
C TYR A 157 -15.17 -18.89 1.95
N ASP A 158 -15.18 -20.20 1.62
CA ASP A 158 -14.45 -21.21 2.38
C ASP A 158 -12.94 -20.98 2.29
N TYR A 159 -12.42 -20.66 1.09
CA TYR A 159 -11.02 -20.27 0.94
C TYR A 159 -10.68 -19.00 1.74
N ASN A 160 -11.56 -18.01 1.73
CA ASN A 160 -11.37 -16.79 2.52
C ASN A 160 -11.33 -17.06 4.03
N VAL A 161 -12.10 -18.01 4.54
CA VAL A 161 -12.04 -18.45 5.95
C VAL A 161 -10.64 -19.03 6.26
N GLU A 162 -10.12 -19.91 5.40
CA GLU A 162 -8.80 -20.52 5.59
C GLU A 162 -7.66 -19.49 5.51
N ALA A 163 -7.69 -18.62 4.49
CA ALA A 163 -6.71 -17.56 4.27
C ALA A 163 -6.71 -16.54 5.43
N LEU A 164 -7.90 -16.20 5.93
CA LEU A 164 -8.04 -15.32 7.09
C LEU A 164 -7.44 -15.94 8.36
N ALA A 165 -7.74 -17.19 8.63
CA ALA A 165 -7.16 -17.90 9.77
C ALA A 165 -5.62 -17.98 9.70
N ARG A 166 -5.06 -18.13 8.48
CA ARG A 166 -3.61 -18.08 8.24
C ARG A 166 -3.06 -16.68 8.44
N THR A 167 -3.72 -15.66 7.91
CA THR A 167 -3.37 -14.25 8.12
C THR A 167 -3.32 -13.87 9.60
N GLU A 168 -4.26 -14.35 10.41
CA GLU A 168 -4.27 -14.12 11.87
C GLU A 168 -3.04 -14.75 12.55
N ARG A 169 -2.65 -15.97 12.17
CA ARG A 169 -1.43 -16.60 12.69
C ARG A 169 -0.17 -15.89 12.22
N TRP A 170 -0.12 -15.46 10.96
CA TRP A 170 0.97 -14.67 10.41
C TRP A 170 1.09 -13.28 11.04
N ALA A 171 -0.04 -12.64 11.37
CA ALA A 171 -0.07 -11.38 12.10
C ALA A 171 0.63 -11.51 13.45
N LYS A 172 0.34 -12.58 14.21
CA LYS A 172 1.02 -12.85 15.47
C LYS A 172 2.52 -13.11 15.29
N ARG A 173 2.92 -13.91 14.31
CA ARG A 173 4.34 -14.19 14.02
C ARG A 173 5.08 -12.92 13.58
N SER A 174 4.45 -12.08 12.75
CA SER A 174 4.99 -10.77 12.37
C SER A 174 5.20 -9.88 13.59
N LEU A 175 4.21 -9.82 14.49
CA LEU A 175 4.29 -9.03 15.72
C LEU A 175 5.43 -9.51 16.62
N ASP A 176 5.53 -10.82 16.85
CA ASP A 176 6.56 -11.42 17.69
C ASP A 176 7.98 -11.13 17.15
N GLU A 177 8.18 -11.21 15.84
CA GLU A 177 9.47 -10.91 15.21
C GLU A 177 9.76 -9.40 15.20
N HIS A 178 8.77 -8.57 14.88
CA HIS A 178 8.91 -7.12 14.92
C HIS A 178 9.32 -6.62 16.31
N MET A 179 8.73 -7.16 17.38
CA MET A 179 9.06 -6.77 18.75
C MET A 179 10.52 -7.03 19.13
N LYS A 180 11.20 -7.98 18.49
CA LYS A 180 12.64 -8.24 18.68
C LYS A 180 13.53 -7.24 17.92
N LEU A 181 13.05 -6.70 16.79
CA LEU A 181 13.89 -6.03 15.82
C LEU A 181 13.62 -4.52 15.66
N ARG A 182 12.46 -4.02 16.11
CA ARG A 182 11.94 -2.68 15.82
C ARG A 182 12.82 -1.50 16.22
N ASP A 183 13.78 -1.71 17.09
CA ASP A 183 14.65 -0.64 17.62
C ASP A 183 16.11 -0.71 17.07
N THR A 184 16.36 -1.60 16.08
CA THR A 184 17.74 -1.88 15.60
C THR A 184 18.43 -0.68 14.96
N LEU A 185 17.69 0.30 14.44
CA LEU A 185 18.24 1.51 13.79
C LEU A 185 18.32 2.72 14.73
N GLY A 186 18.11 2.51 16.04
CA GLY A 186 18.19 3.58 17.04
C GLY A 186 16.93 4.44 17.17
N TYR A 187 15.83 4.06 16.51
CA TYR A 187 14.50 4.62 16.67
C TYR A 187 13.44 3.52 16.62
N ARG A 188 12.30 3.78 17.28
CA ARG A 188 11.20 2.83 17.32
C ARG A 188 10.42 2.84 16.03
N GLN A 189 10.31 1.67 15.40
CA GLN A 189 9.44 1.43 14.27
C GLN A 189 8.06 0.93 14.75
N SER A 190 6.99 1.34 14.08
CA SER A 190 5.62 0.91 14.37
C SER A 190 5.18 -0.23 13.45
N LEU A 191 4.29 -1.09 13.93
CA LEU A 191 3.72 -2.18 13.15
C LEU A 191 2.21 -2.06 13.05
N TYR A 192 1.68 -2.11 11.83
CA TYR A 192 0.25 -2.18 11.57
C TYR A 192 -0.18 -3.61 11.23
N GLY A 193 -1.25 -4.08 11.87
CA GLY A 193 -1.92 -5.32 11.51
C GLY A 193 -2.72 -5.15 10.23
N VAL A 194 -2.71 -6.14 9.32
CA VAL A 194 -3.44 -6.05 8.06
C VAL A 194 -4.72 -6.87 8.14
N LEU A 195 -5.85 -6.20 7.94
CA LEU A 195 -7.19 -6.77 7.96
C LEU A 195 -7.55 -7.31 6.59
N GLN A 196 -7.90 -8.59 6.52
CA GLN A 196 -8.43 -9.27 5.37
C GLN A 196 -9.89 -9.69 5.60
N GLY A 197 -10.49 -10.53 4.76
CA GLY A 197 -11.85 -11.04 4.93
C GLY A 197 -12.75 -10.78 3.72
N GLY A 198 -12.18 -10.36 2.57
CA GLY A 198 -12.92 -10.15 1.32
C GLY A 198 -14.08 -9.16 1.51
N ARG A 199 -15.25 -9.53 1.04
CA ARG A 199 -16.50 -8.75 1.13
C ARG A 199 -17.49 -9.26 2.18
N TRP A 200 -17.07 -10.18 3.05
CA TRP A 200 -17.95 -10.81 4.05
C TRP A 200 -17.87 -10.10 5.40
N GLU A 201 -19.04 -9.68 5.90
CA GLU A 201 -19.16 -8.93 7.15
C GLU A 201 -18.60 -9.70 8.35
N ASP A 202 -18.98 -10.95 8.49
CA ASP A 202 -18.56 -11.82 9.59
C ASP A 202 -17.04 -12.01 9.63
N LEU A 203 -16.39 -12.20 8.47
CA LEU A 203 -14.96 -12.31 8.37
C LEU A 203 -14.26 -10.98 8.69
N ARG A 204 -14.77 -9.86 8.17
CA ARG A 204 -14.23 -8.51 8.46
C ARG A 204 -14.32 -8.16 9.93
N ARG A 205 -15.47 -8.42 10.56
CA ARG A 205 -15.65 -8.20 12.00
C ARG A 205 -14.76 -9.12 12.83
N SER A 206 -14.67 -10.40 12.47
CA SER A 206 -13.81 -11.37 13.17
C SER A 206 -12.35 -10.94 13.15
N THR A 207 -11.80 -10.59 11.98
CA THR A 207 -10.39 -10.16 11.88
C THR A 207 -10.16 -8.84 12.60
N ALA A 208 -11.06 -7.85 12.47
CA ALA A 208 -10.94 -6.56 13.14
C ALA A 208 -10.93 -6.71 14.66
N LYS A 209 -11.80 -7.53 15.21
CA LYS A 209 -11.83 -7.83 16.65
C LYS A 209 -10.54 -8.51 17.11
N LYS A 210 -10.14 -9.60 16.46
CA LYS A 210 -8.96 -10.39 16.87
C LYS A 210 -7.66 -9.59 16.76
N LEU A 211 -7.44 -8.86 15.65
CA LEU A 211 -6.26 -8.05 15.49
C LEU A 211 -6.32 -6.80 16.38
N GLY A 212 -7.53 -6.26 16.61
CA GLY A 212 -7.76 -5.13 17.52
C GLY A 212 -7.34 -5.40 18.96
N GLU A 213 -7.41 -6.65 19.40
CA GLU A 213 -6.94 -7.10 20.73
C GLU A 213 -5.41 -7.29 20.79
N MET A 214 -4.71 -7.34 19.65
CA MET A 214 -3.26 -7.46 19.60
C MET A 214 -2.59 -6.07 19.71
N PRO A 215 -1.35 -5.97 20.25
CA PRO A 215 -0.68 -4.70 20.48
C PRO A 215 -0.07 -4.09 19.19
N PHE A 216 -0.83 -4.06 18.11
CA PHE A 216 -0.49 -3.30 16.90
C PHE A 216 -0.57 -1.79 17.15
N ASP A 217 0.28 -1.03 16.48
CA ASP A 217 0.30 0.44 16.54
C ASP A 217 -0.79 1.09 15.65
N GLY A 218 -1.31 0.35 14.69
CA GLY A 218 -2.38 0.74 13.77
C GLY A 218 -2.85 -0.43 12.92
N PHE A 219 -3.71 -0.17 11.93
CA PHE A 219 -4.30 -1.20 11.09
C PHE A 219 -4.31 -0.80 9.62
N GLY A 220 -3.92 -1.72 8.74
CA GLY A 220 -4.11 -1.64 7.30
C GLY A 220 -5.38 -2.37 6.89
N LEU A 221 -6.23 -1.74 6.09
CA LEU A 221 -7.40 -2.38 5.51
C LEU A 221 -7.06 -2.82 4.09
N GLY A 222 -6.85 -4.12 3.95
CA GLY A 222 -6.52 -4.78 2.69
C GLY A 222 -7.68 -5.62 2.14
N GLY A 223 -7.41 -6.29 1.03
CA GLY A 223 -8.32 -7.26 0.42
C GLY A 223 -8.88 -6.80 -0.92
N ALA A 224 -9.36 -7.77 -1.69
CA ALA A 224 -10.08 -7.54 -2.92
C ALA A 224 -11.57 -7.38 -2.63
N PHE A 225 -12.12 -6.20 -2.89
CA PHE A 225 -13.54 -5.87 -2.80
C PHE A 225 -13.91 -4.83 -3.85
N LEU A 226 -15.20 -4.65 -4.11
CA LEU A 226 -15.67 -3.66 -5.06
C LEU A 226 -15.77 -2.28 -4.39
N LYS A 227 -15.68 -1.20 -5.17
CA LYS A 227 -15.83 0.17 -4.66
C LYS A 227 -17.13 0.37 -3.88
N GLU A 228 -18.20 -0.23 -4.35
CA GLU A 228 -19.51 -0.18 -3.71
C GLU A 228 -19.53 -0.79 -2.30
N ASP A 229 -18.63 -1.73 -2.00
CA ASP A 229 -18.55 -2.41 -0.70
C ASP A 229 -17.71 -1.61 0.32
N LEU A 230 -16.96 -0.60 -0.14
CA LEU A 230 -15.96 0.11 0.68
C LEU A 230 -16.54 0.68 1.98
N SER A 231 -17.66 1.38 1.89
CA SER A 231 -18.29 2.02 3.06
C SER A 231 -18.74 1.00 4.11
N GLU A 232 -19.33 -0.10 3.67
CA GLU A 232 -19.76 -1.19 4.56
C GLU A 232 -18.57 -1.88 5.22
N ILE A 233 -17.51 -2.19 4.45
CA ILE A 233 -16.30 -2.83 4.96
C ILE A 233 -15.61 -1.94 6.02
N LEU A 234 -15.49 -0.65 5.75
CA LEU A 234 -14.91 0.30 6.71
C LEU A 234 -15.76 0.38 7.98
N ARG A 235 -17.09 0.46 7.84
CA ARG A 235 -18.00 0.47 8.99
C ARG A 235 -17.83 -0.79 9.85
N TRP A 236 -17.89 -1.99 9.26
CA TRP A 236 -17.73 -3.24 9.99
C TRP A 236 -16.39 -3.35 10.73
N CYS A 237 -15.31 -2.94 10.09
CA CYS A 237 -14.00 -2.95 10.72
C CYS A 237 -13.89 -1.91 11.84
N ASN A 238 -14.38 -0.68 11.62
CA ASN A 238 -14.24 0.40 12.59
C ASN A 238 -15.10 0.21 13.85
N GLU A 239 -16.22 -0.49 13.75
CA GLU A 239 -17.05 -0.85 14.91
C GLU A 239 -16.32 -1.82 15.87
N GLU A 240 -15.34 -2.58 15.39
CA GLU A 240 -14.58 -3.56 16.19
C GLU A 240 -13.18 -3.06 16.60
N LEU A 241 -12.59 -2.14 15.83
CA LEU A 241 -11.22 -1.67 16.06
C LEU A 241 -11.14 -0.61 17.17
N PRO A 242 -10.03 -0.56 17.93
CA PRO A 242 -9.78 0.50 18.89
C PRO A 242 -9.77 1.87 18.22
N GLU A 243 -10.56 2.83 18.73
CA GLU A 243 -10.73 4.16 18.13
C GLU A 243 -9.42 4.98 18.07
N ASN A 244 -8.54 4.77 19.04
CA ASN A 244 -7.29 5.51 19.18
C ASN A 244 -6.13 5.00 18.31
N LYS A 245 -6.38 4.05 17.39
CA LYS A 245 -5.38 3.51 16.49
C LYS A 245 -5.63 3.99 15.05
N PRO A 246 -4.60 4.38 14.27
CA PRO A 246 -4.79 4.80 12.90
C PRO A 246 -5.21 3.65 11.96
N ARG A 247 -5.98 4.03 10.94
CA ARG A 247 -6.44 3.15 9.84
C ARG A 247 -5.80 3.60 8.53
N HIS A 248 -5.11 2.68 7.89
CA HIS A 248 -4.52 2.87 6.57
C HIS A 248 -5.30 2.07 5.53
N LEU A 249 -5.83 2.72 4.51
CA LEU A 249 -6.60 2.08 3.45
C LEU A 249 -5.70 1.86 2.22
N LEU A 250 -5.41 0.59 1.95
CA LEU A 250 -4.44 0.17 0.95
C LEU A 250 -4.96 0.29 -0.48
N GLY A 251 -4.16 0.87 -1.36
CA GLY A 251 -4.36 0.81 -2.81
C GLY A 251 -5.43 1.72 -3.39
N LEU A 252 -5.91 2.72 -2.65
CA LEU A 252 -6.99 3.63 -3.06
C LEU A 252 -6.46 5.01 -3.46
N SER A 253 -6.83 5.51 -4.65
CA SER A 253 -6.26 6.73 -5.20
C SER A 253 -7.24 7.71 -5.82
N HIS A 254 -8.46 7.30 -6.15
CA HIS A 254 -9.41 8.23 -6.74
C HIS A 254 -9.87 9.25 -5.69
N PRO A 255 -9.92 10.55 -5.99
CA PRO A 255 -10.26 11.59 -5.01
C PRO A 255 -11.57 11.32 -4.26
N ASP A 256 -12.63 10.92 -4.96
CA ASP A 256 -13.93 10.62 -4.34
C ASP A 256 -13.84 9.42 -3.37
N ASP A 257 -13.06 8.40 -3.71
CA ASP A 257 -12.89 7.23 -2.85
C ASP A 257 -12.07 7.58 -1.59
N ILE A 258 -11.09 8.49 -1.71
CA ILE A 258 -10.31 9.01 -0.57
C ILE A 258 -11.20 9.81 0.36
N LEU A 259 -12.06 10.69 -0.19
CA LEU A 259 -13.00 11.48 0.60
C LEU A 259 -14.01 10.58 1.33
N ASN A 260 -14.62 9.63 0.61
CA ASN A 260 -15.53 8.65 1.21
C ASN A 260 -14.84 7.81 2.28
N GLY A 261 -13.62 7.33 2.03
CA GLY A 261 -12.83 6.58 2.99
C GLY A 261 -12.52 7.39 4.26
N ALA A 262 -12.18 8.67 4.10
CA ALA A 262 -11.91 9.57 5.22
C ALA A 262 -13.18 9.84 6.05
N GLU A 263 -14.33 10.05 5.41
CA GLU A 263 -15.62 10.18 6.09
C GLU A 263 -15.98 8.91 6.89
N MET A 264 -15.60 7.73 6.39
CA MET A 264 -15.79 6.45 7.06
C MET A 264 -14.70 6.12 8.10
N GLY A 265 -13.76 7.02 8.38
CA GLY A 265 -12.78 6.90 9.44
C GLY A 265 -11.43 6.33 9.04
N ALA A 266 -11.09 6.27 7.75
CA ALA A 266 -9.73 5.99 7.32
C ALA A 266 -8.83 7.23 7.48
N ASP A 267 -7.63 7.03 8.00
CA ASP A 267 -6.68 8.11 8.31
C ASP A 267 -5.68 8.36 7.21
N THR A 268 -5.21 7.29 6.56
CA THR A 268 -4.18 7.37 5.52
C THR A 268 -4.50 6.45 4.35
N PHE A 269 -4.00 6.83 3.18
CA PHE A 269 -4.25 6.16 1.90
C PHE A 269 -2.97 6.08 1.10
N ASP A 270 -2.84 5.08 0.24
CA ASP A 270 -1.77 4.98 -0.74
C ASP A 270 -2.28 4.44 -2.06
N CYS A 271 -1.65 4.81 -3.14
CA CYS A 271 -1.75 4.11 -4.42
C CYS A 271 -0.67 4.59 -5.40
N VAL A 272 -0.17 3.70 -6.22
CA VAL A 272 0.73 4.06 -7.33
C VAL A 272 0.00 4.75 -8.51
N ALA A 273 -1.33 4.67 -8.55
CA ALA A 273 -2.12 5.12 -9.70
C ALA A 273 -1.92 6.60 -10.06
N PRO A 274 -1.88 7.59 -9.16
CA PRO A 274 -1.70 8.99 -9.56
C PRO A 274 -0.44 9.20 -10.40
N THR A 275 0.70 8.71 -9.95
CA THR A 275 1.97 8.86 -10.68
C THR A 275 2.05 7.95 -11.91
N ARG A 276 1.45 6.76 -11.86
CA ARG A 276 1.36 5.85 -13.00
C ARG A 276 0.50 6.44 -14.12
N GLU A 277 -0.67 6.96 -13.79
CA GLU A 277 -1.60 7.54 -14.75
C GLU A 277 -1.06 8.83 -15.36
N ALA A 278 -0.41 9.69 -14.56
CA ALA A 278 0.28 10.87 -15.06
C ALA A 278 1.34 10.51 -16.11
N ARG A 279 2.15 9.47 -15.90
CA ARG A 279 3.10 8.97 -16.91
C ARG A 279 2.45 8.46 -18.19
N HIS A 280 1.15 8.20 -18.17
CA HIS A 280 0.36 7.81 -19.35
C HIS A 280 -0.50 8.97 -19.89
N GLY A 281 -0.28 10.19 -19.36
CA GLY A 281 -0.93 11.41 -19.83
C GLY A 281 -2.33 11.64 -19.25
N LYS A 282 -2.71 10.96 -18.15
CA LYS A 282 -3.95 11.23 -17.43
C LYS A 282 -3.68 12.16 -16.26
N ILE A 283 -4.37 13.29 -16.21
CA ILE A 283 -4.25 14.31 -15.17
C ILE A 283 -5.58 14.47 -14.43
N TYR A 284 -5.53 14.52 -13.11
CA TYR A 284 -6.68 14.87 -12.28
C TYR A 284 -6.77 16.38 -12.14
N THR A 285 -7.95 16.94 -12.42
CA THR A 285 -8.26 18.36 -12.17
C THR A 285 -9.53 18.47 -11.34
N LYS A 286 -9.81 19.64 -10.79
CA LYS A 286 -11.06 19.91 -10.08
C LYS A 286 -12.32 19.81 -10.94
N TYR A 287 -12.17 19.77 -12.25
CA TYR A 287 -13.26 19.61 -13.23
C TYR A 287 -13.38 18.19 -13.79
N GLY A 288 -12.58 17.25 -13.29
CA GLY A 288 -12.51 15.87 -13.76
C GLY A 288 -11.17 15.51 -14.41
N ASP A 289 -11.12 14.35 -15.02
CA ASP A 289 -9.90 13.81 -15.60
C ASP A 289 -9.63 14.34 -17.00
N ILE A 290 -8.40 14.74 -17.26
CA ILE A 290 -7.93 15.14 -18.60
C ILE A 290 -6.99 14.05 -19.13
N ASN A 291 -7.18 13.64 -20.39
CA ASN A 291 -6.23 12.79 -21.11
C ASN A 291 -5.44 13.66 -22.09
N LEU A 292 -4.20 13.98 -21.78
CA LEU A 292 -3.32 14.87 -22.55
C LEU A 292 -3.08 14.39 -23.98
N ARG A 293 -3.14 13.07 -24.22
CA ARG A 293 -2.99 12.53 -25.60
C ARG A 293 -4.02 13.05 -26.59
N LYS A 294 -5.13 13.60 -26.10
CA LYS A 294 -6.18 14.22 -26.94
C LYS A 294 -5.88 15.69 -27.27
N PHE A 295 -4.82 16.27 -26.71
CA PHE A 295 -4.53 17.70 -26.75
C PHE A 295 -3.14 18.02 -27.32
N LYS A 296 -2.58 17.19 -28.20
CA LYS A 296 -1.20 17.27 -28.72
C LYS A 296 -0.78 18.64 -29.26
N ASP A 297 -1.72 19.40 -29.84
CA ASP A 297 -1.45 20.71 -30.43
C ASP A 297 -2.18 21.84 -29.69
N SER A 298 -2.60 21.58 -28.44
CA SER A 298 -3.40 22.55 -27.69
C SER A 298 -2.52 23.59 -27.02
N SER A 299 -2.82 24.87 -27.22
CA SER A 299 -2.24 25.99 -26.48
C SER A 299 -2.97 26.34 -25.19
N LEU A 300 -4.03 25.57 -24.82
CA LEU A 300 -4.75 25.78 -23.57
C LEU A 300 -3.86 25.42 -22.38
N LEU A 301 -3.90 26.23 -21.34
CA LEU A 301 -3.25 25.92 -20.06
C LEU A 301 -3.80 24.61 -19.47
N LEU A 302 -2.99 23.95 -18.67
CA LEU A 302 -3.40 22.70 -18.04
C LEU A 302 -4.65 22.89 -17.17
N ASP A 303 -4.58 23.83 -16.24
CA ASP A 303 -5.69 24.29 -15.39
C ASP A 303 -5.40 25.73 -14.95
N GLU A 304 -6.25 26.69 -15.34
CA GLU A 304 -6.06 28.12 -15.07
C GLU A 304 -6.23 28.49 -13.59
N ASP A 305 -6.98 27.69 -12.86
CA ASP A 305 -7.29 27.94 -11.45
C ASP A 305 -6.44 27.08 -10.48
N CYS A 306 -5.49 26.30 -10.99
CA CYS A 306 -4.60 25.46 -10.18
C CYS A 306 -3.30 26.19 -9.85
N ASP A 307 -2.89 26.13 -8.60
CA ASP A 307 -1.69 26.81 -8.08
C ASP A 307 -0.49 25.85 -7.90
N CYS A 308 -0.58 24.62 -8.41
CA CYS A 308 0.54 23.68 -8.37
C CYS A 308 1.74 24.18 -9.21
N PRO A 309 2.97 23.69 -8.96
CA PRO A 309 4.16 24.13 -9.67
C PRO A 309 4.04 24.03 -11.20
N THR A 310 3.43 22.97 -11.73
CA THR A 310 3.23 22.77 -13.16
C THR A 310 2.33 23.83 -13.77
N CYS A 311 1.19 24.13 -13.14
CA CYS A 311 0.24 25.14 -13.61
C CYS A 311 0.83 26.56 -13.48
N LYS A 312 1.51 26.86 -12.37
CA LYS A 312 2.24 28.14 -12.17
C LYS A 312 3.34 28.36 -13.22
N ALA A 313 3.98 27.30 -13.68
CA ALA A 313 4.97 27.38 -14.74
C ALA A 313 4.37 27.65 -16.13
N GLY A 314 3.04 27.66 -16.27
CA GLY A 314 2.34 28.01 -17.49
C GLY A 314 2.36 26.95 -18.59
N TYR A 315 2.61 25.70 -18.25
CA TYR A 315 2.59 24.62 -19.25
C TYR A 315 1.19 24.46 -19.85
N THR A 316 1.18 24.32 -21.18
CA THR A 316 -0.03 24.01 -21.95
C THR A 316 -0.30 22.52 -21.99
N ARG A 317 -1.54 22.15 -22.34
CA ARG A 317 -1.93 20.73 -22.48
C ARG A 317 -1.18 20.01 -23.61
N GLY A 318 -0.69 20.76 -24.59
CA GLY A 318 0.09 20.21 -25.71
C GLY A 318 1.56 20.02 -25.41
N GLU A 319 2.12 20.73 -24.44
CA GLU A 319 3.52 20.62 -24.05
C GLU A 319 3.79 19.46 -23.08
N LEU A 320 2.76 18.99 -22.36
CA LEU A 320 2.83 17.89 -21.40
C LEU A 320 2.41 16.55 -22.03
#